data_c1ecda1c7a721f2508884ee877097ee3
#
_entry.id   c1ecda1c7a721f2508884ee877097ee3
#
_cell.length_a   1.000
_cell.length_b   1.000
_cell.length_c   1.000
_cell.angle_alpha   90.00
_cell.angle_beta   90.00
_cell.angle_gamma   90.00
#
_symmetry.space_group_name_H-M   'P 1'
#
loop_
_entity.id
_entity.type
_entity.pdbx_description
1 polymer ?
#
loop_
_entity_poly.entity_id
_entity_poly.type
_entity_poly.pdbx_seq_one_letter_code
_entity_poly.pdbx_strand_id
1 'polypeptide(L)'
;GEVKEIKISVERANIEVKSVRDFAGRSSYGLMDEQIGYVRLASFGDKTSSEMEKAMQRMEKAGLKGLVIDLRDNPGGLLDQSVKVAEKFLPKDQLVVSTEGRGKEDVDKHHASGRVKVRKYPVVVLVNGGSASASEIVAGCLQDLKRAELVGEKTFGKGSVQSILPLRNGAALRLTTAKYYTPSHRVIHEKGITPDHEVKLAPEVLRDLALKRSPGGFESLPAEDRERVKKAKDTQLEKAMELLKAKITAAK
;
A
#
# COMPACT_ATOMS: atom_id res chain seq x y z
N GLY A 1 38.74 -22.08 -2.72
CA GLY A 1 37.97 -22.29 -1.49
C GLY A 1 37.01 -23.44 -1.70
N GLU A 2 37.00 -24.44 -0.81
CA GLU A 2 36.05 -25.56 -0.88
C GLU A 2 34.62 -25.03 -0.67
N VAL A 3 33.72 -25.42 -1.55
CA VAL A 3 32.28 -25.16 -1.40
C VAL A 3 31.74 -26.13 -0.36
N LYS A 4 31.47 -25.66 0.84
CA LYS A 4 30.87 -26.47 1.91
C LYS A 4 29.38 -26.53 1.72
N GLU A 5 28.83 -27.71 1.43
CA GLU A 5 27.39 -27.93 1.36
C GLU A 5 26.79 -27.83 2.78
N ILE A 6 25.79 -26.91 2.95
CA ILE A 6 25.06 -26.76 4.21
C ILE A 6 23.68 -27.37 4.02
N LYS A 7 23.39 -28.48 4.70
CA LYS A 7 22.04 -29.10 4.73
C LYS A 7 21.23 -28.51 5.88
N ILE A 8 20.09 -27.88 5.54
CA ILE A 8 19.16 -27.30 6.51
C ILE A 8 17.83 -28.05 6.40
N SER A 9 17.39 -28.65 7.50
CA SER A 9 16.04 -29.21 7.59
C SER A 9 15.08 -28.12 8.04
N VAL A 10 13.99 -27.93 7.29
CA VAL A 10 12.94 -26.95 7.59
C VAL A 10 11.61 -27.67 7.78
N GLU A 11 10.94 -27.40 8.89
CA GLU A 11 9.58 -27.87 9.16
C GLU A 11 8.56 -26.87 8.60
N ARG A 12 7.52 -27.36 7.94
CA ARG A 12 6.42 -26.49 7.47
C ARG A 12 5.60 -26.01 8.65
N ALA A 13 5.54 -24.69 8.83
CA ALA A 13 4.73 -24.05 9.85
C ALA A 13 3.98 -22.85 9.26
N ASN A 14 2.89 -22.44 9.90
CA ASN A 14 2.22 -21.18 9.57
C ASN A 14 3.08 -20.02 10.11
N ILE A 15 3.68 -19.27 9.18
CA ILE A 15 4.46 -18.07 9.53
C ILE A 15 3.55 -16.86 9.42
N GLU A 16 3.33 -16.17 10.53
CA GLU A 16 2.58 -14.93 10.54
C GLU A 16 3.47 -13.76 10.11
N VAL A 17 3.33 -13.34 8.85
CA VAL A 17 4.03 -12.17 8.31
C VAL A 17 3.11 -10.96 8.41
N LYS A 18 3.48 -9.98 9.24
CA LYS A 18 2.72 -8.73 9.33
C LYS A 18 2.83 -7.95 8.03
N SER A 19 1.68 -7.57 7.49
CA SER A 19 1.56 -6.78 6.25
C SER A 19 1.72 -5.27 6.48
N VAL A 20 1.55 -4.81 7.71
CA VAL A 20 1.64 -3.40 8.09
C VAL A 20 2.93 -3.14 8.87
N ARG A 21 3.68 -2.12 8.46
CA ARG A 21 4.98 -1.75 9.04
C ARG A 21 5.03 -0.25 9.30
N ASP A 22 5.87 0.16 10.25
CA ASP A 22 6.26 1.55 10.44
C ASP A 22 7.38 1.98 9.47
N PHE A 23 7.81 3.22 9.56
CA PHE A 23 8.88 3.79 8.73
C PHE A 23 10.20 2.99 8.82
N ALA A 24 10.51 2.41 9.96
CA ALA A 24 11.72 1.61 10.17
C ALA A 24 11.53 0.13 9.82
N GLY A 25 10.41 -0.26 9.19
CA GLY A 25 10.09 -1.66 8.86
C GLY A 25 9.64 -2.49 10.07
N ARG A 26 9.37 -1.88 11.22
CA ARG A 26 8.92 -2.53 12.46
C ARG A 26 7.41 -2.39 12.64
N SER A 27 6.91 -2.65 13.83
CA SER A 27 5.49 -2.53 14.21
C SER A 27 5.30 -1.67 15.47
N SER A 28 6.14 -0.62 15.64
CA SER A 28 6.09 0.27 16.78
C SER A 28 5.13 1.45 16.62
N TYR A 29 4.89 1.91 15.38
CA TYR A 29 3.90 2.91 14.97
C TYR A 29 3.94 4.21 15.80
N GLY A 30 5.12 4.81 15.93
CA GLY A 30 5.29 6.15 16.47
C GLY A 30 4.91 7.23 15.46
N LEU A 31 4.75 8.47 15.92
CA LEU A 31 4.66 9.63 15.04
C LEU A 31 6.05 9.99 14.51
N MET A 32 6.12 10.42 13.24
CA MET A 32 7.39 10.82 12.61
C MET A 32 7.81 12.25 12.99
N ASP A 33 6.82 13.12 13.18
CA ASP A 33 7.02 14.56 13.41
C ASP A 33 5.85 15.05 14.30
N GLU A 34 5.89 14.68 15.56
CA GLU A 34 4.91 14.98 16.63
C GLU A 34 3.42 14.80 16.25
N GLN A 35 3.05 15.02 14.98
CA GLN A 35 1.66 15.01 14.50
C GLN A 35 1.40 14.16 13.25
N ILE A 36 2.45 13.67 12.57
CA ILE A 36 2.30 12.90 11.34
C ILE A 36 2.67 11.43 11.58
N GLY A 37 1.72 10.55 11.25
CA GLY A 37 1.93 9.11 11.29
C GLY A 37 2.33 8.55 9.94
N TYR A 38 2.91 7.35 9.98
CA TYR A 38 3.29 6.61 8.79
C TYR A 38 2.93 5.14 8.94
N VAL A 39 2.30 4.59 7.89
CA VAL A 39 2.06 3.17 7.75
C VAL A 39 2.47 2.71 6.36
N ARG A 40 3.29 1.66 6.29
CA ARG A 40 3.59 0.95 5.06
C ARG A 40 2.75 -0.31 4.99
N LEU A 41 2.02 -0.49 3.90
CA LEU A 41 1.34 -1.74 3.58
C LEU A 41 2.22 -2.50 2.59
N ALA A 42 2.80 -3.61 3.02
CA ALA A 42 3.69 -4.42 2.17
C ALA A 42 2.90 -5.33 1.20
N SER A 43 1.68 -5.71 1.60
CA SER A 43 0.73 -6.49 0.82
C SER A 43 -0.67 -6.38 1.41
N PHE A 44 -1.69 -6.88 0.71
CA PHE A 44 -3.07 -6.97 1.22
C PHE A 44 -3.41 -8.41 1.59
N GLY A 45 -2.91 -8.86 2.74
CA GLY A 45 -3.25 -10.16 3.35
C GLY A 45 -4.47 -10.07 4.28
N ASP A 46 -4.96 -11.21 4.77
CA ASP A 46 -6.19 -11.35 5.57
C ASP A 46 -6.30 -10.39 6.76
N LYS A 47 -5.17 -10.03 7.38
CA LYS A 47 -5.11 -9.19 8.59
C LYS A 47 -4.75 -7.73 8.32
N THR A 48 -4.52 -7.32 7.06
CA THR A 48 -4.00 -5.97 6.73
C THR A 48 -4.86 -4.86 7.29
N SER A 49 -6.17 -4.91 7.07
CA SER A 49 -7.10 -3.89 7.58
C SER A 49 -7.10 -3.80 9.11
N SER A 50 -7.06 -4.94 9.80
CA SER A 50 -7.04 -4.99 11.27
C SER A 50 -5.69 -4.54 11.86
N GLU A 51 -4.58 -4.88 11.20
CA GLU A 51 -3.24 -4.40 11.58
C GLU A 51 -3.13 -2.89 11.40
N MET A 52 -3.61 -2.36 10.26
CA MET A 52 -3.66 -0.92 10.01
C MET A 52 -4.53 -0.19 11.02
N GLU A 53 -5.68 -0.76 11.40
CA GLU A 53 -6.55 -0.19 12.42
C GLU A 53 -5.84 -0.02 13.76
N LYS A 54 -5.14 -1.06 14.22
CA LYS A 54 -4.34 -1.02 15.47
C LYS A 54 -3.22 0.03 15.38
N ALA A 55 -2.54 0.13 14.24
CA ALA A 55 -1.49 1.12 14.02
C ALA A 55 -2.04 2.54 14.11
N MET A 56 -3.16 2.81 13.40
CA MET A 56 -3.81 4.12 13.40
C MET A 56 -4.31 4.51 14.79
N GLN A 57 -5.00 3.61 15.51
CA GLN A 57 -5.47 3.87 16.88
C GLN A 57 -4.32 4.21 17.83
N ARG A 58 -3.16 3.54 17.69
CA ARG A 58 -1.98 3.85 18.49
C ARG A 58 -1.45 5.27 18.21
N MET A 59 -1.35 5.63 16.94
CA MET A 59 -0.91 6.96 16.52
C MET A 59 -1.94 8.04 16.88
N GLU A 60 -3.25 7.75 16.79
CA GLU A 60 -4.33 8.65 17.20
C GLU A 60 -4.25 8.98 18.70
N LYS A 61 -3.95 7.98 19.55
CA LYS A 61 -3.70 8.20 20.99
C LYS A 61 -2.46 9.06 21.26
N ALA A 62 -1.49 9.06 20.34
CA ALA A 62 -0.28 9.89 20.41
C ALA A 62 -0.45 11.28 19.79
N GLY A 63 -1.65 11.65 19.30
CA GLY A 63 -1.90 12.99 18.75
C GLY A 63 -1.79 13.09 17.23
N LEU A 64 -2.02 11.98 16.50
CA LEU A 64 -2.02 11.97 15.02
C LEU A 64 -2.95 13.05 14.42
N LYS A 65 -2.42 13.86 13.51
CA LYS A 65 -3.16 14.87 12.73
C LYS A 65 -3.03 14.73 11.21
N GLY A 66 -2.12 13.90 10.73
CA GLY A 66 -1.95 13.59 9.32
C GLY A 66 -1.31 12.23 9.13
N LEU A 67 -1.61 11.53 8.03
CA LEU A 67 -1.16 10.17 7.78
C LEU A 67 -0.51 10.01 6.41
N VAL A 68 0.68 9.41 6.38
CA VAL A 68 1.29 8.85 5.17
C VAL A 68 0.95 7.37 5.09
N ILE A 69 0.37 6.93 3.96
CA ILE A 69 0.17 5.52 3.60
C ILE A 69 1.18 5.19 2.50
N ASP A 70 2.13 4.31 2.78
CA ASP A 70 3.14 3.89 1.80
C ASP A 70 2.72 2.56 1.14
N LEU A 71 2.37 2.64 -0.15
CA LEU A 71 2.02 1.51 -1.01
C LEU A 71 3.13 1.20 -2.03
N ARG A 72 4.31 1.81 -1.92
CA ARG A 72 5.43 1.53 -2.82
C ARG A 72 5.86 0.07 -2.70
N ASP A 73 6.11 -0.57 -3.84
CA ASP A 73 6.49 -1.99 -3.98
C ASP A 73 5.45 -2.97 -3.39
N ASN A 74 4.21 -2.53 -3.23
CA ASN A 74 3.12 -3.39 -2.77
C ASN A 74 2.40 -4.00 -3.99
N PRO A 75 2.56 -5.32 -4.27
CA PRO A 75 2.01 -5.97 -5.46
C PRO A 75 0.48 -6.18 -5.39
N GLY A 76 -0.15 -5.75 -4.30
CA GLY A 76 -1.56 -5.94 -4.04
C GLY A 76 -1.84 -7.11 -3.09
N GLY A 77 -2.93 -7.81 -3.35
CA GLY A 77 -3.43 -8.94 -2.55
C GLY A 77 -4.96 -9.00 -2.60
N LEU A 78 -5.58 -9.24 -1.47
CA LEU A 78 -7.02 -9.47 -1.36
C LEU A 78 -7.84 -8.20 -1.62
N LEU A 79 -8.81 -8.30 -2.52
CA LEU A 79 -9.73 -7.21 -2.88
C LEU A 79 -10.51 -6.70 -1.66
N ASP A 80 -11.06 -7.61 -0.85
CA ASP A 80 -11.83 -7.25 0.34
C ASP A 80 -11.00 -6.43 1.35
N GLN A 81 -9.70 -6.71 1.43
CA GLN A 81 -8.79 -5.95 2.30
C GLN A 81 -8.51 -4.54 1.76
N SER A 82 -8.44 -4.37 0.43
CA SER A 82 -8.32 -3.02 -0.16
C SER A 82 -9.56 -2.18 0.11
N VAL A 83 -10.76 -2.76 0.00
CA VAL A 83 -12.01 -2.10 0.34
C VAL A 83 -12.04 -1.71 1.83
N LYS A 84 -11.70 -2.64 2.74
CA LYS A 84 -11.64 -2.40 4.19
C LYS A 84 -10.57 -1.37 4.60
N VAL A 85 -9.51 -1.21 3.82
CA VAL A 85 -8.50 -0.16 4.04
C VAL A 85 -9.04 1.20 3.58
N ALA A 86 -9.60 1.28 2.37
CA ALA A 86 -10.13 2.52 1.82
C ALA A 86 -11.31 3.06 2.65
N GLU A 87 -12.23 2.20 3.10
CA GLU A 87 -13.42 2.61 3.86
C GLU A 87 -13.12 3.31 5.19
N LYS A 88 -11.89 3.15 5.74
CA LYS A 88 -11.46 3.88 6.94
C LYS A 88 -11.44 5.40 6.76
N PHE A 89 -11.50 5.87 5.52
CA PHE A 89 -11.43 7.28 5.13
C PHE A 89 -12.66 7.76 4.37
N LEU A 90 -13.67 6.91 4.19
CA LEU A 90 -14.83 7.16 3.32
C LEU A 90 -16.14 7.08 4.10
N PRO A 91 -17.15 7.89 3.73
CA PRO A 91 -18.47 7.74 4.30
C PRO A 91 -19.11 6.41 3.87
N LYS A 92 -20.14 5.99 4.63
CA LYS A 92 -20.95 4.82 4.29
C LYS A 92 -21.50 4.94 2.86
N ASP A 93 -21.63 3.78 2.21
CA ASP A 93 -22.19 3.61 0.85
C ASP A 93 -21.36 4.29 -0.27
N GLN A 94 -20.19 4.86 0.04
CA GLN A 94 -19.29 5.39 -0.98
C GLN A 94 -18.70 4.25 -1.81
N LEU A 95 -18.80 4.35 -3.14
CA LEU A 95 -18.18 3.41 -4.06
C LEU A 95 -16.65 3.43 -3.87
N VAL A 96 -16.05 2.26 -3.73
CA VAL A 96 -14.59 2.07 -3.62
C VAL A 96 -14.01 1.59 -4.96
N VAL A 97 -14.61 0.58 -5.56
CA VAL A 97 -14.17 -0.02 -6.81
C VAL A 97 -15.35 -0.74 -7.45
N SER A 98 -15.39 -0.78 -8.78
CA SER A 98 -16.24 -1.71 -9.52
C SER A 98 -15.41 -2.68 -10.36
N THR A 99 -15.98 -3.85 -10.63
CA THR A 99 -15.45 -4.80 -11.60
C THR A 99 -16.44 -4.93 -12.73
N GLU A 100 -15.94 -4.92 -13.97
CA GLU A 100 -16.79 -5.03 -15.15
C GLU A 100 -16.26 -6.13 -16.05
N GLY A 101 -17.13 -7.10 -16.34
CA GLY A 101 -16.87 -8.21 -17.24
C GLY A 101 -17.18 -7.87 -18.69
N ARG A 102 -17.34 -8.89 -19.52
CA ARG A 102 -17.65 -8.74 -20.95
C ARG A 102 -19.14 -8.39 -21.18
N GLY A 103 -20.03 -8.87 -20.33
CA GLY A 103 -21.47 -8.59 -20.40
C GLY A 103 -21.83 -7.30 -19.68
N LYS A 104 -22.89 -6.60 -20.17
CA LYS A 104 -23.36 -5.36 -19.51
C LYS A 104 -23.89 -5.58 -18.07
N GLU A 105 -24.27 -6.83 -17.76
CA GLU A 105 -24.77 -7.22 -16.44
C GLU A 105 -23.67 -7.73 -15.51
N ASP A 106 -22.45 -7.94 -16.03
CA ASP A 106 -21.31 -8.43 -15.28
C ASP A 106 -20.61 -7.31 -14.51
N VAL A 107 -21.37 -6.52 -13.75
CA VAL A 107 -20.85 -5.40 -12.97
C VAL A 107 -21.03 -5.70 -11.48
N ASP A 108 -19.93 -5.78 -10.75
CA ASP A 108 -19.95 -5.88 -9.29
C ASP A 108 -19.37 -4.59 -8.68
N LYS A 109 -20.02 -4.06 -7.64
CA LYS A 109 -19.68 -2.79 -7.00
C LYS A 109 -19.40 -2.99 -5.52
N HIS A 110 -18.23 -2.58 -5.09
CA HIS A 110 -17.83 -2.64 -3.70
C HIS A 110 -17.88 -1.24 -3.06
N HIS A 111 -18.68 -1.14 -2.00
CA HIS A 111 -18.92 0.13 -1.29
C HIS A 111 -18.35 0.07 0.13
N ALA A 112 -18.07 1.24 0.69
CA ALA A 112 -17.72 1.38 2.10
C ALA A 112 -18.89 0.94 2.99
N SER A 113 -18.63 0.05 3.94
CA SER A 113 -19.68 -0.56 4.78
C SER A 113 -20.29 0.38 5.81
N GLY A 114 -19.58 1.44 6.17
CA GLY A 114 -19.96 2.37 7.25
C GLY A 114 -19.82 1.77 8.66
N ARG A 115 -19.22 0.59 8.81
CA ARG A 115 -19.03 -0.09 10.11
C ARG A 115 -17.78 0.35 10.86
N VAL A 116 -16.95 1.19 10.25
CA VAL A 116 -15.70 1.68 10.82
C VAL A 116 -15.76 3.19 11.09
N LYS A 117 -14.97 3.66 12.05
CA LYS A 117 -14.79 5.09 12.30
C LYS A 117 -14.13 5.74 11.09
N VAL A 118 -14.79 6.68 10.44
CA VAL A 118 -14.24 7.46 9.33
C VAL A 118 -13.25 8.50 9.86
N ARG A 119 -12.01 8.46 9.35
CA ARG A 119 -10.96 9.43 9.70
C ARG A 119 -11.03 10.63 8.78
N LYS A 120 -10.92 11.83 9.35
CA LYS A 120 -11.02 13.09 8.60
C LYS A 120 -9.68 13.83 8.44
N TYR A 121 -8.65 13.44 9.19
CA TYR A 121 -7.32 14.06 9.06
C TYR A 121 -6.75 13.86 7.64
N PRO A 122 -5.91 14.79 7.15
CA PRO A 122 -5.32 14.69 5.81
C PRO A 122 -4.50 13.40 5.63
N VAL A 123 -4.56 12.85 4.43
CA VAL A 123 -3.83 11.64 4.03
C VAL A 123 -3.05 11.91 2.75
N VAL A 124 -1.83 11.40 2.70
CA VAL A 124 -1.02 11.31 1.48
C VAL A 124 -0.65 9.86 1.26
N VAL A 125 -0.73 9.40 0.01
CA VAL A 125 -0.40 8.03 -0.38
C VAL A 125 0.87 8.04 -1.23
N LEU A 126 1.88 7.25 -0.83
CA LEU A 126 3.08 7.04 -1.63
C LEU A 126 2.88 5.84 -2.55
N VAL A 127 3.20 6.02 -3.84
CA VAL A 127 3.06 4.99 -4.87
C VAL A 127 4.28 4.95 -5.79
N ASN A 128 4.53 3.79 -6.42
CA ASN A 128 5.55 3.63 -7.47
C ASN A 128 5.16 2.54 -8.46
N GLY A 129 6.04 2.24 -9.42
CA GLY A 129 5.84 1.19 -10.42
C GLY A 129 5.67 -0.23 -9.84
N GLY A 130 5.99 -0.46 -8.57
CA GLY A 130 5.73 -1.71 -7.85
C GLY A 130 4.37 -1.76 -7.15
N SER A 131 3.62 -0.64 -7.11
CA SER A 131 2.25 -0.58 -6.58
C SER A 131 1.28 -1.17 -7.59
N ALA A 132 0.61 -2.28 -7.25
CA ALA A 132 -0.23 -3.01 -8.19
C ALA A 132 -1.55 -3.51 -7.57
N SER A 133 -2.58 -3.75 -8.41
CA SER A 133 -3.83 -4.43 -8.04
C SER A 133 -4.55 -3.75 -6.86
N ALA A 134 -4.70 -4.42 -5.70
CA ALA A 134 -5.32 -3.87 -4.48
C ALA A 134 -4.73 -2.52 -4.05
N SER A 135 -3.42 -2.30 -4.27
CA SER A 135 -2.77 -1.00 -4.01
C SER A 135 -3.33 0.09 -4.93
N GLU A 136 -3.57 -0.24 -6.19
CA GLU A 136 -4.10 0.69 -7.18
C GLU A 136 -5.58 1.00 -6.92
N ILE A 137 -6.33 0.04 -6.38
CA ILE A 137 -7.71 0.24 -5.92
C ILE A 137 -7.74 1.29 -4.81
N VAL A 138 -6.92 1.13 -3.77
CA VAL A 138 -6.87 2.08 -2.66
C VAL A 138 -6.39 3.46 -3.14
N ALA A 139 -5.29 3.51 -3.89
CA ALA A 139 -4.73 4.76 -4.40
C ALA A 139 -5.72 5.50 -5.30
N GLY A 140 -6.26 4.81 -6.32
CA GLY A 140 -7.20 5.40 -7.27
C GLY A 140 -8.52 5.82 -6.64
N CYS A 141 -9.04 5.04 -5.70
CA CYS A 141 -10.24 5.38 -4.95
C CYS A 141 -10.05 6.67 -4.13
N LEU A 142 -9.01 6.73 -3.32
CA LEU A 142 -8.77 7.90 -2.46
C LEU A 142 -8.43 9.16 -3.26
N GLN A 143 -7.76 9.00 -4.41
CA GLN A 143 -7.49 10.10 -5.35
C GLN A 143 -8.77 10.63 -6.00
N ASP A 144 -9.58 9.74 -6.60
CA ASP A 144 -10.82 10.13 -7.28
C ASP A 144 -11.78 10.89 -6.36
N LEU A 145 -11.86 10.44 -5.11
CA LEU A 145 -12.72 11.05 -4.10
C LEU A 145 -12.06 12.25 -3.40
N LYS A 146 -10.89 12.70 -3.88
CA LYS A 146 -10.12 13.80 -3.30
C LYS A 146 -9.88 13.66 -1.80
N ARG A 147 -9.80 12.39 -1.35
CA ARG A 147 -9.60 12.08 0.06
C ARG A 147 -8.12 12.00 0.43
N ALA A 148 -7.27 11.70 -0.55
CA ALA A 148 -5.82 11.73 -0.42
C ALA A 148 -5.19 12.29 -1.70
N GLU A 149 -4.00 12.88 -1.56
CA GLU A 149 -3.11 13.17 -2.68
C GLU A 149 -2.06 12.06 -2.80
N LEU A 150 -1.72 11.71 -4.04
CA LEU A 150 -0.74 10.70 -4.36
C LEU A 150 0.59 11.34 -4.70
N VAL A 151 1.68 10.80 -4.12
CA VAL A 151 3.06 11.26 -4.38
C VAL A 151 3.89 10.06 -4.82
N GLY A 152 4.73 10.24 -5.82
CA GLY A 152 5.68 9.22 -6.27
C GLY A 152 5.70 9.03 -7.76
N GLU A 153 5.60 7.79 -8.22
CA GLU A 153 5.65 7.43 -9.63
C GLU A 153 4.39 6.66 -10.02
N LYS A 154 4.10 6.63 -11.35
CA LYS A 154 2.95 5.92 -11.90
C LYS A 154 2.96 4.45 -11.47
N THR A 155 1.79 3.92 -11.10
CA THR A 155 1.63 2.54 -10.67
C THR A 155 1.67 1.54 -11.83
N PHE A 156 1.71 0.25 -11.52
CA PHE A 156 1.93 -0.84 -12.46
C PHE A 156 0.85 -1.00 -13.54
N GLY A 157 -0.43 -0.87 -13.16
CA GLY A 157 -1.56 -1.10 -14.07
C GLY A 157 -2.10 -2.53 -14.07
N LYS A 158 -2.07 -3.23 -12.93
CA LYS A 158 -2.67 -4.57 -12.79
C LYS A 158 -4.13 -4.46 -12.38
N GLY A 159 -4.99 -4.18 -13.35
CA GLY A 159 -6.43 -4.00 -13.15
C GLY A 159 -7.31 -5.14 -13.67
N SER A 160 -6.79 -6.37 -13.80
CA SER A 160 -7.57 -7.54 -14.27
C SER A 160 -8.00 -8.43 -13.12
N VAL A 161 -9.26 -8.88 -13.17
CA VAL A 161 -9.81 -9.95 -12.31
C VAL A 161 -9.58 -11.29 -12.98
N GLN A 162 -9.03 -12.25 -12.25
CA GLN A 162 -8.77 -13.59 -12.74
C GLN A 162 -9.60 -14.61 -11.98
N SER A 163 -10.40 -15.37 -12.71
CA SER A 163 -11.17 -16.50 -12.19
C SER A 163 -10.43 -17.81 -12.42
N ILE A 164 -10.49 -18.71 -11.46
CA ILE A 164 -9.96 -20.06 -11.57
C ILE A 164 -11.15 -20.99 -11.80
N LEU A 165 -11.24 -21.55 -13.00
CA LEU A 165 -12.31 -22.46 -13.41
C LEU A 165 -11.79 -23.89 -13.33
N PRO A 166 -12.31 -24.72 -12.40
CA PRO A 166 -11.90 -26.13 -12.30
C PRO A 166 -12.39 -26.92 -13.53
N LEU A 167 -11.52 -27.78 -14.04
CA LEU A 167 -11.82 -28.68 -15.17
C LEU A 167 -12.00 -30.13 -14.68
N ARG A 168 -12.71 -30.97 -15.49
CA ARG A 168 -13.08 -32.35 -15.11
C ARG A 168 -11.89 -33.26 -14.85
N ASN A 169 -10.71 -32.97 -15.39
CA ASN A 169 -9.48 -33.78 -15.24
C ASN A 169 -8.62 -33.37 -14.04
N GLY A 170 -9.15 -32.54 -13.12
CA GLY A 170 -8.38 -32.01 -11.97
C GLY A 170 -7.46 -30.83 -12.30
N ALA A 171 -7.38 -30.41 -13.56
CA ALA A 171 -6.72 -29.17 -13.96
C ALA A 171 -7.61 -27.95 -13.65
N ALA A 172 -7.08 -26.76 -13.79
CA ALA A 172 -7.85 -25.53 -13.69
C ALA A 172 -7.43 -24.53 -14.77
N LEU A 173 -8.41 -23.81 -15.33
CA LEU A 173 -8.19 -22.71 -16.26
C LEU A 173 -8.18 -21.40 -15.48
N ARG A 174 -7.09 -20.62 -15.60
CA ARG A 174 -7.01 -19.26 -15.09
C ARG A 174 -7.37 -18.30 -16.22
N LEU A 175 -8.50 -17.61 -16.08
CA LEU A 175 -9.06 -16.74 -17.11
C LEU A 175 -9.28 -15.33 -16.57
N THR A 176 -8.88 -14.30 -17.34
CA THR A 176 -9.28 -12.93 -17.06
C THR A 176 -10.74 -12.74 -17.43
N THR A 177 -11.58 -12.43 -16.44
CA THR A 177 -13.04 -12.32 -16.61
C THR A 177 -13.57 -10.91 -16.48
N ALA A 178 -12.84 -10.01 -15.78
CA ALA A 178 -13.26 -8.62 -15.59
C ALA A 178 -12.07 -7.67 -15.41
N LYS A 179 -12.35 -6.38 -15.43
CA LYS A 179 -11.40 -5.31 -15.13
C LYS A 179 -11.86 -4.47 -13.94
N TYR A 180 -10.90 -3.92 -13.19
CA TYR A 180 -11.18 -2.97 -12.11
C TYR A 180 -11.30 -1.55 -12.63
N TYR A 181 -12.29 -0.83 -12.08
CA TYR A 181 -12.55 0.58 -12.32
C TYR A 181 -12.61 1.34 -10.99
N THR A 182 -12.02 2.52 -10.97
CA THR A 182 -12.07 3.43 -9.83
C THR A 182 -13.46 4.09 -9.70
N PRO A 183 -13.76 4.81 -8.61
CA PRO A 183 -15.06 5.49 -8.46
C PRO A 183 -15.43 6.45 -9.59
N SER A 184 -14.46 7.12 -10.22
CA SER A 184 -14.69 7.97 -11.41
C SER A 184 -14.68 7.19 -12.72
N HIS A 185 -14.81 5.86 -12.67
CA HIS A 185 -14.85 4.95 -13.81
C HIS A 185 -13.57 4.96 -14.67
N ARG A 186 -12.41 5.23 -14.06
CA ARG A 186 -11.11 5.04 -14.73
C ARG A 186 -10.71 3.58 -14.69
N VAL A 187 -10.32 3.02 -15.85
CA VAL A 187 -9.79 1.66 -15.91
C VAL A 187 -8.36 1.62 -15.34
N ILE A 188 -8.09 0.66 -14.44
CA ILE A 188 -6.76 0.46 -13.86
C ILE A 188 -5.88 -0.38 -14.82
N HIS A 189 -6.48 -1.36 -15.52
CA HIS A 189 -5.76 -2.32 -16.35
C HIS A 189 -4.94 -1.65 -17.44
N GLU A 190 -3.62 -1.94 -17.49
CA GLU A 190 -2.61 -1.39 -18.42
C GLU A 190 -2.44 0.15 -18.34
N LYS A 191 -3.25 0.84 -17.56
CA LYS A 191 -3.19 2.29 -17.40
C LYS A 191 -2.47 2.70 -16.13
N GLY A 192 -2.70 1.98 -15.03
CA GLY A 192 -2.21 2.37 -13.71
C GLY A 192 -2.84 3.65 -13.20
N ILE A 193 -2.36 4.10 -12.05
CA ILE A 193 -2.75 5.37 -11.43
C ILE A 193 -1.56 6.32 -11.51
N THR A 194 -1.77 7.50 -12.07
CA THR A 194 -0.77 8.56 -12.11
C THR A 194 -0.87 9.38 -10.83
N PRO A 195 0.23 9.61 -10.10
CA PRO A 195 0.20 10.41 -8.88
C PRO A 195 -0.10 11.89 -9.18
N ASP A 196 -0.63 12.61 -8.19
CA ASP A 196 -0.88 14.05 -8.27
C ASP A 196 0.45 14.84 -8.25
N HIS A 197 1.45 14.31 -7.55
CA HIS A 197 2.80 14.86 -7.45
C HIS A 197 3.81 13.81 -7.91
N GLU A 198 4.28 13.94 -9.15
CA GLU A 198 5.31 13.05 -9.67
C GLU A 198 6.67 13.40 -9.08
N VAL A 199 7.24 12.47 -8.31
CA VAL A 199 8.56 12.57 -7.71
C VAL A 199 9.30 11.27 -7.98
N LYS A 200 10.34 11.32 -8.80
CA LYS A 200 11.16 10.15 -9.14
C LYS A 200 12.25 9.92 -8.12
N LEU A 201 12.52 8.66 -7.83
CA LEU A 201 13.69 8.23 -7.05
C LEU A 201 14.65 7.47 -7.96
N ALA A 202 15.94 7.79 -7.84
CA ALA A 202 16.96 7.02 -8.53
C ALA A 202 16.98 5.55 -8.03
N PRO A 203 17.23 4.56 -8.89
CA PRO A 203 17.22 3.14 -8.52
C PRO A 203 18.14 2.82 -7.34
N GLU A 204 19.28 3.52 -7.23
CA GLU A 204 20.25 3.38 -6.12
C GLU A 204 19.61 3.82 -4.80
N VAL A 205 18.87 4.92 -4.80
CA VAL A 205 18.18 5.43 -3.61
C VAL A 205 17.09 4.45 -3.17
N LEU A 206 16.29 3.92 -4.12
CA LEU A 206 15.27 2.92 -3.83
C LEU A 206 15.88 1.67 -3.17
N ARG A 207 17.02 1.17 -3.69
CA ARG A 207 17.75 0.05 -3.12
C ARG A 207 18.24 0.36 -1.70
N ASP A 208 18.81 1.52 -1.48
CA ASP A 208 19.33 1.93 -0.17
C ASP A 208 18.19 2.09 0.85
N LEU A 209 17.05 2.62 0.45
CA LEU A 209 15.84 2.68 1.29
C LEU A 209 15.29 1.28 1.61
N ALA A 210 15.34 0.33 0.66
CA ALA A 210 14.95 -1.05 0.90
C ALA A 210 15.88 -1.73 1.90
N LEU A 211 17.21 -1.56 1.77
CA LEU A 211 18.22 -2.05 2.71
C LEU A 211 18.00 -1.50 4.13
N LYS A 212 17.65 -0.21 4.25
CA LYS A 212 17.37 0.44 5.53
C LYS A 212 16.18 -0.18 6.28
N ARG A 213 15.24 -0.78 5.54
CA ARG A 213 14.00 -1.38 6.06
C ARG A 213 14.05 -2.91 6.17
N SER A 214 15.17 -3.54 5.75
CA SER A 214 15.30 -5.01 5.74
C SER A 214 15.32 -5.60 7.16
N PRO A 215 14.94 -6.88 7.33
CA PRO A 215 15.15 -7.61 8.58
C PRO A 215 16.62 -7.59 8.98
N GLY A 216 16.91 -7.24 10.23
CA GLY A 216 18.27 -6.95 10.69
C GLY A 216 18.69 -5.48 10.48
N GLY A 217 17.97 -4.77 9.59
CA GLY A 217 18.06 -3.34 9.40
C GLY A 217 19.44 -2.84 9.02
N PHE A 218 19.62 -1.56 9.19
CA PHE A 218 20.85 -0.82 8.96
C PHE A 218 22.08 -1.40 9.69
N GLU A 219 21.89 -2.00 10.87
CA GLU A 219 22.96 -2.51 11.72
C GLU A 219 23.63 -3.77 11.15
N SER A 220 22.93 -4.55 10.34
CA SER A 220 23.45 -5.77 9.69
C SER A 220 24.29 -5.49 8.44
N LEU A 221 24.30 -4.24 7.94
CA LEU A 221 25.04 -3.87 6.74
C LEU A 221 26.56 -3.76 6.98
N PRO A 222 27.42 -4.04 5.97
CA PRO A 222 28.83 -3.68 5.99
C PRO A 222 29.05 -2.20 6.28
N ALA A 223 30.14 -1.84 6.94
CA ALA A 223 30.41 -0.46 7.37
C ALA A 223 30.38 0.56 6.21
N GLU A 224 30.92 0.18 5.04
CA GLU A 224 30.91 0.99 3.81
C GLU A 224 29.50 1.28 3.29
N ASP A 225 28.61 0.29 3.36
CA ASP A 225 27.22 0.44 2.94
C ASP A 225 26.40 1.26 3.93
N ARG A 226 26.71 1.20 5.22
CA ARG A 226 25.97 1.95 6.26
C ARG A 226 26.01 3.45 6.01
N GLU A 227 27.18 4.03 5.68
CA GLU A 227 27.29 5.47 5.44
C GLU A 227 26.52 5.92 4.19
N ARG A 228 26.51 5.11 3.13
CA ARG A 228 25.71 5.35 1.92
C ARG A 228 24.23 5.30 2.22
N VAL A 229 23.76 4.21 2.84
CA VAL A 229 22.35 3.99 3.18
C VAL A 229 21.83 5.04 4.17
N LYS A 230 22.67 5.49 5.12
CA LYS A 230 22.33 6.55 6.05
C LYS A 230 22.05 7.87 5.35
N LYS A 231 22.82 8.19 4.30
CA LYS A 231 22.68 9.42 3.51
C LYS A 231 21.54 9.39 2.50
N ALA A 232 20.96 8.22 2.23
CA ALA A 232 19.86 8.11 1.28
C ALA A 232 18.63 8.91 1.75
N LYS A 233 18.20 9.86 0.92
CA LYS A 233 17.05 10.75 1.19
C LYS A 233 15.83 10.25 0.43
N ASP A 234 14.74 10.05 1.14
CA ASP A 234 13.44 9.71 0.57
C ASP A 234 12.66 10.98 0.19
N THR A 235 12.98 11.56 -0.99
CA THR A 235 12.36 12.81 -1.45
C THR A 235 10.85 12.67 -1.69
N GLN A 236 10.35 11.46 -1.97
CA GLN A 236 8.91 11.20 -2.04
C GLN A 236 8.25 11.34 -0.66
N LEU A 237 8.87 10.79 0.38
CA LEU A 237 8.39 10.95 1.75
C LEU A 237 8.53 12.40 2.24
N GLU A 238 9.62 13.08 1.91
CA GLU A 238 9.80 14.51 2.22
C GLU A 238 8.68 15.35 1.62
N LYS A 239 8.31 15.10 0.34
CA LYS A 239 7.18 15.77 -0.31
C LYS A 239 5.83 15.46 0.35
N ALA A 240 5.59 14.20 0.73
CA ALA A 240 4.38 13.83 1.46
C ALA A 240 4.26 14.54 2.81
N MET A 241 5.37 14.67 3.54
CA MET A 241 5.44 15.39 4.81
C MET A 241 5.17 16.89 4.64
N GLU A 242 5.73 17.51 3.59
CA GLU A 242 5.48 18.90 3.23
C GLU A 242 3.99 19.17 3.02
N LEU A 243 3.35 18.35 2.18
CA LEU A 243 1.91 18.47 1.87
C LEU A 243 1.03 18.30 3.12
N LEU A 244 1.35 17.34 3.98
CA LEU A 244 0.60 17.14 5.22
C LEU A 244 0.77 18.30 6.19
N LYS A 245 1.98 18.82 6.35
CA LYS A 245 2.24 20.01 7.19
C LYS A 245 1.41 21.22 6.74
N ALA A 246 1.40 21.50 5.44
CA ALA A 246 0.61 22.59 4.87
C ALA A 246 -0.89 22.41 5.16
N LYS A 247 -1.45 21.20 4.98
CA LYS A 247 -2.85 20.91 5.25
C LYS A 247 -3.22 21.00 6.73
N ILE A 248 -2.34 20.51 7.62
CA ILE A 248 -2.54 20.58 9.07
C ILE A 248 -2.56 22.04 9.55
N THR A 249 -1.68 22.86 8.97
CA THR A 249 -1.60 24.30 9.31
C THR A 249 -2.84 25.05 8.81
N ALA A 250 -3.31 24.76 7.60
CA ALA A 250 -4.50 25.40 7.02
C ALA A 250 -5.82 24.99 7.72
N ALA A 251 -5.83 23.91 8.50
CA ALA A 251 -6.99 23.44 9.25
C ALA A 251 -7.08 23.98 10.69
N LYS A 252 -6.11 24.78 11.11
CA LYS A 252 -6.12 25.51 12.40
C LYS A 252 -6.75 26.88 12.25
#